data_7f64e73dc7b1b3f473d7fe0971360175
#
_entry.id   7f64e73dc7b1b3f473d7fe0971360175
#
_cell.length_a   1.000
_cell.length_b   1.000
_cell.length_c   1.000
_cell.angle_alpha   90.00
_cell.angle_beta   90.00
_cell.angle_gamma   90.00
#
_symmetry.space_group_name_H-M   'P 1'
#
loop_
_entity.id
_entity.type
_entity.pdbx_description
1 polymer ?
#
loop_
_entity_poly.entity_id
_entity_poly.type
_entity_poly.pdbx_seq_one_letter_code
_entity_poly.pdbx_strand_id
1 'polypeptide(L)'
;VAGEVWVGDFWASACAAAVASGAKAVFVNDPTEGSNGWIQGATVSAATQHMPEVMKFINWSLESGVVGSVLGVQGYYSPRPDVVEPLLTEQESPAEGINAWDYWYMGAVPEERLALDTRLEHIADWQAYPDNFDEYSRLWTAFTAG
;
A
#
# COMPACT_ATOMS: atom_id res chain seq x y z
N VAL A 1 -15.86 -4.34 15.28
CA VAL A 1 -16.44 -3.58 14.15
C VAL A 1 -17.87 -3.25 14.50
N ALA A 2 -18.15 -1.97 14.74
CA ALA A 2 -19.47 -1.53 15.26
C ALA A 2 -20.58 -1.51 14.19
N GLY A 3 -20.22 -1.70 12.89
CA GLY A 3 -21.19 -1.66 11.78
C GLY A 3 -21.74 -0.26 11.45
N GLU A 4 -21.04 0.76 11.90
CA GLU A 4 -21.47 2.15 11.70
C GLU A 4 -21.00 2.77 10.38
N VAL A 5 -19.97 2.19 9.76
CA VAL A 5 -19.38 2.66 8.49
C VAL A 5 -19.55 1.59 7.43
N TRP A 6 -20.11 1.96 6.29
CA TRP A 6 -20.36 1.09 5.14
C TRP A 6 -19.33 1.31 4.03
N VAL A 7 -18.85 2.53 3.88
CA VAL A 7 -17.84 2.93 2.91
C VAL A 7 -16.89 3.92 3.58
N GLY A 8 -15.61 3.79 3.35
CA GLY A 8 -14.60 4.68 3.89
C GLY A 8 -13.36 4.71 3.00
N ASP A 9 -12.63 5.82 3.08
CA ASP A 9 -11.31 5.97 2.49
C ASP A 9 -10.27 5.50 3.51
N PHE A 10 -9.57 4.40 3.19
CA PHE A 10 -8.60 3.76 4.06
C PHE A 10 -7.42 3.22 3.28
N TRP A 11 -6.33 3.03 3.95
CA TRP A 11 -5.23 2.25 3.43
C TRP A 11 -5.58 0.75 3.36
N ALA A 12 -5.03 0.05 2.38
CA ALA A 12 -5.24 -1.39 2.22
C ALA A 12 -4.91 -2.18 3.49
N SER A 13 -3.88 -1.76 4.24
CA SER A 13 -3.51 -2.34 5.53
C SER A 13 -4.62 -2.26 6.59
N ALA A 14 -5.40 -1.19 6.60
CA ALA A 14 -6.55 -1.06 7.52
C ALA A 14 -7.68 -2.02 7.14
N CYS A 15 -7.92 -2.22 5.84
CA CYS A 15 -8.87 -3.24 5.37
C CYS A 15 -8.38 -4.64 5.76
N ALA A 16 -7.10 -4.95 5.58
CA ALA A 16 -6.53 -6.22 5.99
C ALA A 16 -6.73 -6.49 7.49
N ALA A 17 -6.45 -5.51 8.33
CA ALA A 17 -6.65 -5.60 9.78
C ALA A 17 -8.13 -5.78 10.16
N ALA A 18 -9.04 -5.09 9.47
CA ALA A 18 -10.48 -5.22 9.68
C ALA A 18 -10.96 -6.63 9.33
N VAL A 19 -10.55 -7.18 8.18
CA VAL A 19 -10.90 -8.54 7.76
C VAL A 19 -10.31 -9.56 8.72
N ALA A 20 -9.06 -9.42 9.15
CA ALA A 20 -8.43 -10.29 10.13
C ALA A 20 -9.17 -10.30 11.49
N SER A 21 -9.87 -9.21 11.82
CA SER A 21 -10.73 -9.12 13.02
C SER A 21 -12.18 -9.57 12.79
N GLY A 22 -12.48 -10.17 11.63
CA GLY A 22 -13.77 -10.75 11.30
C GLY A 22 -14.75 -9.79 10.61
N ALA A 23 -14.30 -8.61 10.17
CA ALA A 23 -15.15 -7.73 9.38
C ALA A 23 -15.38 -8.28 7.97
N LYS A 24 -16.58 -8.14 7.45
CA LYS A 24 -16.90 -8.39 6.04
C LYS A 24 -16.59 -7.12 5.26
N ALA A 25 -15.34 -6.94 4.87
CA ALA A 25 -14.87 -5.79 4.14
C ALA A 25 -14.13 -6.22 2.88
N VAL A 26 -14.21 -5.42 1.84
CA VAL A 26 -13.47 -5.55 0.58
C VAL A 26 -12.73 -4.25 0.33
N PHE A 27 -11.50 -4.35 -0.13
CA PHE A 27 -10.71 -3.21 -0.56
C PHE A 27 -10.84 -3.03 -2.07
N VAL A 28 -11.43 -1.93 -2.50
CA VAL A 28 -11.52 -1.56 -3.92
C VAL A 28 -10.29 -0.76 -4.27
N ASN A 29 -9.41 -1.37 -5.06
CA ASN A 29 -8.12 -0.78 -5.42
C ASN A 29 -8.20 0.25 -6.54
N ASP A 30 -9.22 0.17 -7.36
CA ASP A 30 -9.37 0.97 -8.57
C ASP A 30 -10.79 1.55 -8.69
N PRO A 31 -11.14 2.54 -7.85
CA PRO A 31 -12.41 3.22 -7.97
C PRO A 31 -12.46 4.04 -9.27
N THR A 32 -13.65 4.20 -9.83
CA THR A 32 -13.86 4.94 -11.09
C THR A 32 -13.32 6.38 -11.06
N GLU A 33 -13.33 7.00 -9.90
CA GLU A 33 -12.81 8.34 -9.66
C GLU A 33 -11.28 8.41 -9.60
N GLY A 34 -10.61 7.26 -9.63
CA GLY A 34 -9.19 7.11 -9.38
C GLY A 34 -8.86 7.05 -7.89
N SER A 35 -7.66 6.62 -7.59
CA SER A 35 -7.15 6.50 -6.23
C SER A 35 -6.09 7.55 -5.92
N ASN A 36 -5.83 7.76 -4.63
CA ASN A 36 -4.72 8.57 -4.17
C ASN A 36 -3.49 7.67 -3.97
N GLY A 37 -2.38 8.03 -4.60
CA GLY A 37 -1.13 7.28 -4.54
C GLY A 37 -0.06 7.97 -3.71
N TRP A 38 0.85 7.18 -3.15
CA TRP A 38 2.04 7.69 -2.48
C TRP A 38 3.20 6.70 -2.59
N ILE A 39 4.39 7.21 -2.49
CA ILE A 39 5.62 6.40 -2.51
C ILE A 39 6.39 6.68 -1.23
N GLN A 40 6.76 5.62 -0.53
CA GLN A 40 7.65 5.70 0.62
C GLN A 40 9.03 5.19 0.24
N GLY A 41 10.02 6.03 0.42
CA GLY A 41 11.43 5.70 0.18
C GLY A 41 12.22 5.56 1.47
N ALA A 42 13.21 4.69 1.45
CA ALA A 42 14.25 4.68 2.47
C ALA A 42 15.31 5.74 2.15
N THR A 43 15.63 6.59 3.11
CA THR A 43 16.71 7.58 2.96
C THR A 43 17.94 7.12 3.70
N VAL A 44 19.11 7.41 3.13
CA VAL A 44 20.39 7.09 3.75
C VAL A 44 21.03 8.38 4.25
N SER A 45 21.44 8.40 5.51
CA SER A 45 22.16 9.56 6.07
C SER A 45 23.45 9.81 5.29
N ALA A 46 23.67 11.04 4.84
CA ALA A 46 24.91 11.44 4.18
C ALA A 46 26.14 11.33 5.09
N ALA A 47 25.93 11.30 6.41
CA ALA A 47 27.00 11.14 7.39
C ALA A 47 27.33 9.69 7.75
N THR A 48 26.67 8.69 7.12
CA THR A 48 26.90 7.30 7.45
C THR A 48 28.35 6.87 7.18
N GLN A 49 28.91 6.12 8.12
CA GLN A 49 30.21 5.46 7.96
C GLN A 49 30.05 3.98 7.57
N HIS A 50 28.82 3.51 7.35
CA HIS A 50 28.45 2.11 7.12
C HIS A 50 27.76 1.92 5.77
N MET A 51 28.17 2.65 4.75
CA MET A 51 27.55 2.58 3.43
C MET A 51 27.49 1.15 2.85
N PRO A 52 28.54 0.32 2.95
CA PRO A 52 28.48 -1.05 2.45
C PRO A 52 27.39 -1.90 3.11
N GLU A 53 27.16 -1.75 4.40
CA GLU A 53 26.13 -2.46 5.16
C GLU A 53 24.74 -1.94 4.78
N VAL A 54 24.59 -0.63 4.62
CA VAL A 54 23.35 0.00 4.16
C VAL A 54 22.97 -0.53 2.78
N MET A 55 23.91 -0.59 1.85
CA MET A 55 23.65 -1.11 0.50
C MET A 55 23.29 -2.59 0.51
N LYS A 56 23.91 -3.40 1.38
CA LYS A 56 23.50 -4.81 1.57
C LYS A 56 22.08 -4.93 2.08
N PHE A 57 21.69 -4.09 3.03
CA PHE A 57 20.31 -4.07 3.54
C PHE A 57 19.29 -3.68 2.46
N ILE A 58 19.58 -2.62 1.70
CA ILE A 58 18.71 -2.17 0.61
C ILE A 58 18.57 -3.28 -0.45
N ASN A 59 19.68 -3.85 -0.90
CA ASN A 59 19.65 -4.94 -1.87
C ASN A 59 18.88 -6.15 -1.33
N TRP A 60 19.14 -6.55 -0.10
CA TRP A 60 18.39 -7.63 0.53
C TRP A 60 16.87 -7.34 0.57
N SER A 61 16.48 -6.13 0.91
CA SER A 61 15.06 -5.75 0.96
C SER A 61 14.37 -5.80 -0.41
N LEU A 62 15.13 -5.57 -1.47
CA LEU A 62 14.62 -5.62 -2.85
C LEU A 62 14.63 -7.02 -3.45
N GLU A 63 15.65 -7.83 -3.11
CA GLU A 63 15.90 -9.13 -3.74
C GLU A 63 15.24 -10.30 -3.00
N SER A 64 15.04 -10.17 -1.70
CA SER A 64 14.62 -11.30 -0.88
C SER A 64 13.19 -11.80 -1.15
N GLY A 65 12.37 -11.03 -1.85
CA GLY A 65 10.94 -11.31 -2.02
C GLY A 65 10.17 -11.42 -0.70
N VAL A 66 10.86 -11.84 0.38
CA VAL A 66 10.26 -11.99 1.71
C VAL A 66 9.75 -10.67 2.25
N VAL A 67 10.54 -9.60 2.15
CA VAL A 67 10.10 -8.26 2.57
C VAL A 67 8.92 -7.81 1.72
N GLY A 68 9.00 -8.02 0.40
CA GLY A 68 7.91 -7.69 -0.51
C GLY A 68 6.64 -8.50 -0.24
N SER A 69 6.76 -9.80 0.11
CA SER A 69 5.60 -10.62 0.45
C SER A 69 4.95 -10.18 1.77
N VAL A 70 5.74 -9.82 2.78
CA VAL A 70 5.22 -9.26 4.04
C VAL A 70 4.50 -7.95 3.79
N LEU A 71 5.06 -7.08 2.96
CA LEU A 71 4.41 -5.82 2.58
C LEU A 71 3.12 -6.08 1.79
N GLY A 72 3.14 -7.05 0.86
CA GLY A 72 1.97 -7.44 0.08
C GLY A 72 0.80 -7.90 0.94
N VAL A 73 1.04 -8.76 1.92
CA VAL A 73 0.02 -9.20 2.88
C VAL A 73 -0.54 -8.03 3.72
N GLN A 74 0.23 -6.98 3.90
CA GLN A 74 -0.21 -5.76 4.55
C GLN A 74 -0.87 -4.76 3.59
N GLY A 75 -0.98 -5.09 2.29
CA GLY A 75 -1.57 -4.23 1.27
C GLY A 75 -0.63 -3.16 0.72
N TYR A 76 0.69 -3.35 0.83
CA TYR A 76 1.69 -2.47 0.22
C TYR A 76 2.36 -3.12 -0.96
N TYR A 77 2.71 -2.32 -1.96
CA TYR A 77 3.39 -2.81 -3.16
C TYR A 77 4.90 -2.79 -2.98
N SER A 78 5.55 -3.82 -3.51
CA SER A 78 7.01 -3.85 -3.67
C SER A 78 7.39 -3.21 -5.01
N PRO A 79 8.51 -2.48 -5.10
CA PRO A 79 9.05 -2.04 -6.38
C PRO A 79 9.60 -3.21 -7.23
N ARG A 80 9.59 -4.43 -6.70
CA ARG A 80 10.03 -5.66 -7.35
C ARG A 80 8.88 -6.69 -7.39
N PRO A 81 7.82 -6.43 -8.18
CA PRO A 81 6.70 -7.37 -8.29
C PRO A 81 7.15 -8.74 -8.81
N ASP A 82 8.15 -8.79 -9.67
CA ASP A 82 8.74 -10.01 -10.24
C ASP A 82 9.26 -11.01 -9.21
N VAL A 83 9.77 -10.56 -8.07
CA VAL A 83 10.25 -11.43 -6.99
C VAL A 83 9.18 -11.72 -5.92
N VAL A 84 8.12 -10.95 -5.89
CA VAL A 84 7.05 -11.03 -4.89
C VAL A 84 5.89 -11.90 -5.38
N GLU A 85 5.53 -11.80 -6.65
CA GLU A 85 4.42 -12.54 -7.26
C GLU A 85 4.47 -14.04 -6.98
N PRO A 86 5.60 -14.75 -7.20
CA PRO A 86 5.66 -16.19 -6.95
C PRO A 86 5.34 -16.56 -5.49
N LEU A 87 5.73 -15.70 -4.54
CA LEU A 87 5.50 -15.96 -3.11
C LEU A 87 4.06 -15.67 -2.69
N LEU A 88 3.47 -14.60 -3.21
CA LEU A 88 2.11 -14.21 -2.88
C LEU A 88 1.06 -15.09 -3.59
N THR A 89 1.39 -15.64 -4.75
CA THR A 89 0.51 -16.57 -5.47
C THR A 89 0.31 -17.88 -4.69
N GLU A 90 1.30 -18.28 -3.88
CA GLU A 90 1.22 -19.47 -3.01
C GLU A 90 0.53 -19.19 -1.66
N GLN A 91 0.22 -17.94 -1.34
CA GLN A 91 -0.40 -17.56 -0.07
C GLN A 91 -1.90 -17.36 -0.22
N GLU A 92 -2.63 -17.79 0.81
CA GLU A 92 -4.07 -17.51 0.93
C GLU A 92 -4.31 -16.02 1.20
N SER A 93 -5.43 -15.52 0.69
CA SER A 93 -5.90 -14.16 0.96
C SER A 93 -7.07 -14.17 1.95
N PRO A 94 -7.52 -12.99 2.42
CA PRO A 94 -8.75 -12.86 3.18
C PRO A 94 -10.02 -13.27 2.41
N ALA A 95 -9.96 -13.32 1.07
CA ALA A 95 -11.09 -13.71 0.24
C ALA A 95 -10.98 -15.19 -0.19
N GLU A 96 -12.04 -15.95 0.00
CA GLU A 96 -12.10 -17.36 -0.38
C GLU A 96 -11.86 -17.56 -1.88
N GLY A 97 -10.96 -18.47 -2.22
CA GLY A 97 -10.66 -18.82 -3.61
C GLY A 97 -9.78 -17.82 -4.38
N ILE A 98 -9.24 -16.81 -3.71
CA ILE A 98 -8.34 -15.82 -4.30
C ILE A 98 -7.00 -15.87 -3.55
N ASN A 99 -5.89 -15.97 -4.24
CA ASN A 99 -4.56 -15.90 -3.62
C ASN A 99 -4.19 -14.46 -3.21
N ALA A 100 -3.12 -14.32 -2.41
CA ALA A 100 -2.72 -13.02 -1.90
C ALA A 100 -2.22 -12.05 -3.00
N TRP A 101 -1.63 -12.56 -4.08
CA TRP A 101 -1.24 -11.74 -5.22
C TRP A 101 -2.45 -11.10 -5.90
N ASP A 102 -3.43 -11.91 -6.27
CA ASP A 102 -4.65 -11.44 -6.92
C ASP A 102 -5.41 -10.47 -6.03
N TYR A 103 -5.48 -10.76 -4.73
CA TYR A 103 -6.21 -9.91 -3.79
C TYR A 103 -5.58 -8.53 -3.62
N TRP A 104 -4.28 -8.48 -3.37
CA TRP A 104 -3.60 -7.23 -3.02
C TRP A 104 -3.08 -6.46 -4.23
N TYR A 105 -2.54 -7.16 -5.24
CA TYR A 105 -1.93 -6.52 -6.40
C TYR A 105 -2.87 -6.38 -7.59
N MET A 106 -3.72 -7.38 -7.85
CA MET A 106 -4.59 -7.38 -9.02
C MET A 106 -6.01 -6.89 -8.71
N GLY A 107 -6.39 -6.83 -7.44
CA GLY A 107 -7.70 -6.41 -6.99
C GLY A 107 -8.56 -7.55 -6.47
N ALA A 108 -9.23 -7.29 -5.35
CA ALA A 108 -10.04 -8.27 -4.65
C ALA A 108 -11.32 -8.67 -5.40
N VAL A 109 -11.80 -7.83 -6.31
CA VAL A 109 -13.01 -8.06 -7.10
C VAL A 109 -12.59 -8.57 -8.47
N PRO A 110 -12.88 -9.85 -8.83
CA PRO A 110 -12.40 -10.45 -10.07
C PRO A 110 -12.75 -9.68 -11.35
N GLU A 111 -13.92 -9.05 -11.37
CA GLU A 111 -14.43 -8.30 -12.51
C GLU A 111 -13.69 -6.97 -12.72
N GLU A 112 -13.02 -6.48 -11.68
CA GLU A 112 -12.31 -5.20 -11.66
C GLU A 112 -10.78 -5.39 -11.67
N ARG A 113 -10.30 -6.61 -11.88
CA ARG A 113 -8.87 -6.89 -11.89
C ARG A 113 -8.17 -6.23 -13.07
N LEU A 114 -7.23 -5.36 -12.75
CA LEU A 114 -6.36 -4.70 -13.70
C LEU A 114 -4.90 -5.03 -13.42
N ALA A 115 -4.09 -5.07 -14.46
CA ALA A 115 -2.66 -5.17 -14.32
C ALA A 115 -2.12 -3.99 -13.50
N LEU A 116 -1.04 -4.21 -12.75
CA LEU A 116 -0.50 -3.21 -11.83
C LEU A 116 -0.14 -1.90 -12.52
N ASP A 117 0.48 -1.95 -13.70
CA ASP A 117 0.82 -0.78 -14.50
C ASP A 117 -0.43 0.01 -14.91
N THR A 118 -1.48 -0.67 -15.37
CA THR A 118 -2.76 -0.04 -15.69
C THR A 118 -3.38 0.64 -14.48
N ARG A 119 -3.31 0.00 -13.30
CA ARG A 119 -3.81 0.58 -12.05
C ARG A 119 -3.01 1.81 -11.62
N LEU A 120 -1.70 1.82 -11.85
CA LEU A 120 -0.86 2.98 -11.57
C LEU A 120 -1.22 4.19 -12.44
N GLU A 121 -1.72 3.94 -13.67
CA GLU A 121 -2.22 4.99 -14.56
C GLU A 121 -3.53 5.63 -14.06
N HIS A 122 -4.31 4.90 -13.25
CA HIS A 122 -5.56 5.39 -12.66
C HIS A 122 -5.37 6.14 -11.33
N ILE A 123 -4.14 6.37 -10.90
CA ILE A 123 -3.88 7.21 -9.73
C ILE A 123 -4.22 8.65 -10.09
N ALA A 124 -5.28 9.17 -9.49
CA ALA A 124 -5.78 10.51 -9.77
C ALA A 124 -4.89 11.60 -9.16
N ASP A 125 -4.26 11.30 -8.03
CA ASP A 125 -3.38 12.23 -7.33
C ASP A 125 -2.24 11.49 -6.63
N TRP A 126 -1.04 12.05 -6.71
CA TRP A 126 0.12 11.57 -5.99
C TRP A 126 0.40 12.49 -4.80
N GLN A 127 0.44 11.92 -3.61
CA GLN A 127 0.75 12.68 -2.42
C GLN A 127 2.13 13.34 -2.53
N ALA A 128 2.13 14.66 -2.49
CA ALA A 128 3.33 15.47 -2.49
C ALA A 128 3.21 16.55 -1.40
N TYR A 129 4.35 17.08 -0.97
CA TYR A 129 4.32 18.26 -0.13
C TYR A 129 3.77 19.43 -0.95
N PRO A 130 2.74 20.15 -0.46
CA PRO A 130 2.22 21.31 -1.15
C PRO A 130 3.23 22.46 -1.12
N ASP A 131 3.25 23.25 -2.17
CA ASP A 131 4.16 24.43 -2.28
C ASP A 131 3.95 25.44 -1.14
N ASN A 132 2.72 25.49 -0.60
CA ASN A 132 2.32 26.37 0.50
C ASN A 132 2.19 25.62 1.84
N PHE A 133 3.11 24.72 2.14
CA PHE A 133 3.10 23.85 3.33
C PHE A 133 2.88 24.62 4.65
N ASP A 134 3.44 25.81 4.79
CA ASP A 134 3.28 26.66 5.99
C ASP A 134 1.82 27.07 6.21
N GLU A 135 1.07 27.33 5.14
CA GLU A 135 -0.35 27.64 5.23
C GLU A 135 -1.18 26.42 5.64
N TYR A 136 -0.88 25.25 5.09
CA TYR A 136 -1.49 24.00 5.52
C TYR A 136 -1.24 23.73 7.00
N SER A 137 -0.01 23.91 7.46
CA SER A 137 0.37 23.71 8.85
C SER A 137 -0.38 24.68 9.78
N ARG A 138 -0.54 25.93 9.36
CA ARG A 138 -1.31 26.94 10.10
C ARG A 138 -2.80 26.56 10.18
N LEU A 139 -3.39 26.15 9.06
CA LEU A 139 -4.80 25.74 9.01
C LEU A 139 -5.05 24.49 9.86
N TRP A 140 -4.15 23.52 9.78
CA TRP A 140 -4.22 22.31 10.62
C TRP A 140 -4.14 22.65 12.12
N THR A 141 -3.20 23.52 12.49
CA THR A 141 -3.04 23.98 13.87
C THR A 141 -4.31 24.69 14.36
N ALA A 142 -4.89 25.58 13.54
CA ALA A 142 -6.13 26.26 13.87
C ALA A 142 -7.31 25.29 14.02
N PHE A 143 -7.41 24.28 13.15
CA PHE A 143 -8.44 23.24 13.22
C PHE A 143 -8.33 22.39 14.50
N THR A 144 -7.13 22.00 14.87
CA THR A 144 -6.89 21.12 16.04
C THR A 144 -6.94 21.86 17.38
N ALA A 145 -6.79 23.19 17.37
CA ALA A 145 -6.85 24.04 18.56
C ALA A 145 -8.26 24.55 18.90
N GLY A 146 -9.21 24.41 17.98
CA GLY A 146 -10.60 24.86 18.14
C GLY A 146 -11.48 23.90 18.83
#